data_34bb06d6341ef8e905eb5cc91e0be68f
#
_entry.id   34bb06d6341ef8e905eb5cc91e0be68f
#
_cell.length_a   1.000
_cell.length_b   1.000
_cell.length_c   1.000
_cell.angle_alpha   90.00
_cell.angle_beta   90.00
_cell.angle_gamma   90.00
#
_symmetry.space_group_name_H-M   'P 1'
#
loop_
_entity.id
_entity.type
_entity.pdbx_description
1 polymer ?
#
loop_
_entity_poly.entity_id
_entity_poly.type
_entity_poly.pdbx_seq_one_letter_code
_entity_poly.pdbx_strand_id
1 'polypeptide(L)'
;YFESIKNKSNDDFIKKWHEFTKNPKRTTNDPMEAHVIGFAMWVKAVEKVKSTDPDKVIDALPGTEVPNLTGGTSKMLPNHHITKPVFIGEVKGDGQFNVVWKTPGLVPGDAWSNYLPDSKDLEADWVTLKCGNYNKLTKKCGGSS
;
A
#
# COMPACT_ATOMS: atom_id res chain seq x y z
N TYR A 1 -8.17 0.00 1.21
CA TYR A 1 -8.79 -1.29 1.49
C TYR A 1 -9.57 -1.26 2.80
N PHE A 2 -10.74 -1.90 2.82
CA PHE A 2 -11.56 -2.12 4.02
C PHE A 2 -11.87 -3.62 4.13
N GLU A 3 -11.81 -4.19 5.32
CA GLU A 3 -12.19 -5.59 5.55
C GLU A 3 -13.60 -5.92 5.05
N SER A 4 -14.50 -4.93 5.13
CA SER A 4 -15.89 -5.09 4.70
C SER A 4 -16.12 -5.18 3.19
N ILE A 5 -15.08 -5.03 2.36
CA ILE A 5 -15.15 -5.24 0.91
C ILE A 5 -15.48 -6.70 0.62
N LYS A 6 -16.54 -6.96 -0.17
CA LYS A 6 -17.04 -8.30 -0.44
C LYS A 6 -16.53 -8.84 -1.77
N ASN A 7 -15.63 -9.81 -1.69
CA ASN A 7 -15.18 -10.65 -2.79
C ASN A 7 -14.46 -11.88 -2.24
N LYS A 8 -14.36 -12.92 -3.07
CA LYS A 8 -13.80 -14.21 -2.65
C LYS A 8 -12.37 -14.12 -2.10
N SER A 9 -11.50 -13.34 -2.73
CA SER A 9 -10.10 -13.22 -2.31
C SER A 9 -9.98 -12.61 -0.92
N ASN A 10 -10.81 -11.60 -0.62
CA ASN A 10 -10.84 -10.98 0.70
C ASN A 10 -11.43 -11.92 1.75
N ASP A 11 -12.54 -12.58 1.44
CA ASP A 11 -13.19 -13.51 2.37
C ASP A 11 -12.24 -14.67 2.73
N ASP A 12 -11.53 -15.24 1.74
CA ASP A 12 -10.52 -16.28 1.95
C ASP A 12 -9.33 -15.78 2.79
N PHE A 13 -8.90 -14.54 2.60
CA PHE A 13 -7.82 -13.93 3.39
C PHE A 13 -8.24 -13.71 4.84
N ILE A 14 -9.42 -13.13 5.07
CA ILE A 14 -9.98 -12.91 6.42
C ILE A 14 -10.09 -14.23 7.17
N LYS A 15 -10.60 -15.28 6.50
CA LYS A 15 -10.69 -16.60 7.10
C LYS A 15 -9.33 -17.12 7.55
N LYS A 16 -8.31 -17.09 6.68
CA LYS A 16 -6.94 -17.52 7.02
C LYS A 16 -6.34 -16.68 8.14
N TRP A 17 -6.62 -15.38 8.16
CA TRP A 17 -6.16 -14.48 9.21
C TRP A 17 -6.78 -14.84 10.58
N HIS A 18 -8.08 -15.12 10.62
CA HIS A 18 -8.76 -15.56 11.83
C HIS A 18 -8.24 -16.93 12.33
N GLU A 19 -8.00 -17.86 11.42
CA GLU A 19 -7.42 -19.17 11.75
C GLU A 19 -5.99 -19.03 12.32
N PHE A 20 -5.15 -18.23 11.67
CA PHE A 20 -3.78 -17.98 12.12
C PHE A 20 -3.73 -17.29 13.48
N THR A 21 -4.53 -16.26 13.69
CA THR A 21 -4.55 -15.51 14.95
C THR A 21 -5.33 -16.20 16.06
N LYS A 22 -6.07 -17.27 15.73
CA LYS A 22 -7.03 -17.93 16.63
C LYS A 22 -8.04 -16.95 17.25
N ASN A 23 -8.36 -15.89 16.53
CA ASN A 23 -9.25 -14.83 16.98
C ASN A 23 -10.15 -14.32 15.84
N PRO A 24 -11.44 -14.72 15.82
CA PRO A 24 -12.37 -14.33 14.76
C PRO A 24 -12.80 -12.84 14.80
N LYS A 25 -12.39 -12.11 15.84
CA LYS A 25 -12.67 -10.67 15.98
C LYS A 25 -11.50 -9.79 15.54
N ARG A 26 -10.39 -10.40 15.11
CA ARG A 26 -9.22 -9.64 14.70
C ARG A 26 -9.37 -9.16 13.26
N THR A 27 -9.52 -7.86 13.11
CA THR A 27 -9.74 -7.22 11.80
C THR A 27 -8.47 -7.17 10.96
N THR A 28 -8.66 -7.10 9.65
CA THR A 28 -7.62 -6.78 8.66
C THR A 28 -7.63 -5.28 8.34
N ASN A 29 -6.57 -4.79 7.71
CA ASN A 29 -6.41 -3.37 7.38
C ASN A 29 -5.64 -3.16 6.07
N ASP A 30 -5.61 -1.92 5.58
CA ASP A 30 -4.96 -1.56 4.32
C ASP A 30 -3.44 -1.87 4.29
N PRO A 31 -2.64 -1.59 5.34
CA PRO A 31 -1.25 -2.02 5.38
C PRO A 31 -1.06 -3.53 5.24
N MET A 32 -1.94 -4.34 5.78
CA MET A 32 -1.89 -5.80 5.62
C MET A 32 -2.12 -6.23 4.18
N GLU A 33 -3.10 -5.62 3.49
CA GLU A 33 -3.30 -5.86 2.06
C GLU A 33 -2.04 -5.49 1.26
N ALA A 34 -1.46 -4.33 1.53
CA ALA A 34 -0.24 -3.88 0.86
C ALA A 34 0.91 -4.89 1.03
N HIS A 35 1.09 -5.46 2.22
CA HIS A 35 2.10 -6.49 2.48
C HIS A 35 1.82 -7.79 1.74
N VAL A 36 0.56 -8.23 1.70
CA VAL A 36 0.17 -9.44 0.94
C VAL A 36 0.49 -9.28 -0.53
N ILE A 37 0.14 -8.12 -1.12
CA ILE A 37 0.43 -7.82 -2.53
C ILE A 37 1.95 -7.77 -2.77
N GLY A 38 2.69 -7.01 -1.96
CA GLY A 38 4.13 -6.84 -2.11
C GLY A 38 4.88 -8.16 -1.99
N PHE A 39 4.52 -8.99 -1.00
CA PHE A 39 5.13 -10.32 -0.84
C PHE A 39 4.81 -11.25 -2.02
N ALA A 40 3.57 -11.27 -2.50
CA ALA A 40 3.21 -12.08 -3.66
C ALA A 40 3.95 -11.64 -4.93
N MET A 41 4.17 -10.35 -5.13
CA MET A 41 4.98 -9.82 -6.24
C MET A 41 6.44 -10.24 -6.11
N TRP A 42 7.00 -10.15 -4.89
CA TRP A 42 8.36 -10.61 -4.62
C TRP A 42 8.53 -12.10 -4.94
N VAL A 43 7.61 -12.94 -4.49
CA VAL A 43 7.63 -14.40 -4.80
C VAL A 43 7.66 -14.62 -6.31
N LYS A 44 6.76 -13.97 -7.07
CA LYS A 44 6.74 -14.08 -8.53
C LYS A 44 8.05 -13.61 -9.19
N ALA A 45 8.64 -12.54 -8.70
CA ALA A 45 9.91 -12.06 -9.21
C ALA A 45 11.05 -13.07 -8.94
N VAL A 46 11.14 -13.62 -7.73
CA VAL A 46 12.09 -14.68 -7.37
C VAL A 46 11.91 -15.90 -8.24
N GLU A 47 10.69 -16.37 -8.43
CA GLU A 47 10.38 -17.52 -9.29
C GLU A 47 10.80 -17.27 -10.75
N LYS A 48 10.60 -16.04 -11.25
CA LYS A 48 10.97 -15.64 -12.61
C LYS A 48 12.48 -15.63 -12.82
N VAL A 49 13.25 -15.07 -11.88
CA VAL A 49 14.71 -14.94 -12.01
C VAL A 49 15.49 -16.10 -11.40
N LYS A 50 14.82 -17.03 -10.71
CA LYS A 50 15.42 -18.18 -10.02
C LYS A 50 16.52 -17.78 -9.02
N SER A 51 16.36 -16.61 -8.38
CA SER A 51 17.34 -16.03 -7.46
C SER A 51 16.66 -15.17 -6.40
N THR A 52 17.26 -15.12 -5.21
CA THR A 52 16.88 -14.18 -4.14
C THR A 52 17.83 -12.97 -4.07
N ASP A 53 18.71 -12.84 -5.05
CA ASP A 53 19.59 -11.67 -5.19
C ASP A 53 18.75 -10.40 -5.32
N PRO A 54 18.94 -9.38 -4.45
CA PRO A 54 18.07 -8.20 -4.43
C PRO A 54 18.02 -7.46 -5.76
N ASP A 55 19.15 -7.27 -6.41
CA ASP A 55 19.23 -6.50 -7.67
C ASP A 55 18.43 -7.20 -8.78
N LYS A 56 18.60 -8.51 -8.91
CA LYS A 56 17.85 -9.30 -9.89
C LYS A 56 16.36 -9.30 -9.62
N VAL A 57 15.96 -9.35 -8.34
CA VAL A 57 14.55 -9.34 -7.96
C VAL A 57 13.95 -7.95 -8.21
N ILE A 58 14.64 -6.87 -7.85
CA ILE A 58 14.21 -5.49 -8.09
C ILE A 58 13.97 -5.27 -9.59
N ASP A 59 14.91 -5.67 -10.44
CA ASP A 59 14.79 -5.54 -11.90
C ASP A 59 13.62 -6.35 -12.48
N ALA A 60 13.25 -7.45 -11.84
CA ALA A 60 12.19 -8.32 -12.29
C ALA A 60 10.78 -7.91 -11.83
N LEU A 61 10.68 -7.06 -10.80
CA LEU A 61 9.41 -6.61 -10.20
C LEU A 61 8.53 -5.79 -11.16
N PRO A 62 9.04 -4.80 -11.95
CA PRO A 62 8.21 -4.03 -12.85
C PRO A 62 7.41 -4.91 -13.82
N GLY A 63 6.12 -4.62 -13.94
CA GLY A 63 5.20 -5.40 -14.76
C GLY A 63 4.62 -6.65 -14.09
N THR A 64 5.08 -7.04 -12.91
CA THR A 64 4.51 -8.15 -12.15
C THR A 64 3.07 -7.83 -11.74
N GLU A 65 2.18 -8.80 -11.94
CA GLU A 65 0.77 -8.68 -11.59
C GLU A 65 0.36 -9.79 -10.61
N VAL A 66 -0.40 -9.41 -9.57
CA VAL A 66 -0.95 -10.35 -8.59
C VAL A 66 -2.38 -9.98 -8.22
N PRO A 67 -3.22 -10.95 -7.84
CA PRO A 67 -4.53 -10.66 -7.27
C PRO A 67 -4.40 -9.78 -6.02
N ASN A 68 -5.36 -8.88 -5.82
CA ASN A 68 -5.49 -8.08 -4.61
C ASN A 68 -6.75 -8.47 -3.82
N LEU A 69 -6.91 -7.91 -2.62
CA LEU A 69 -8.07 -8.18 -1.76
C LEU A 69 -9.25 -7.25 -2.05
N THR A 70 -9.08 -6.29 -2.96
CA THR A 70 -10.13 -5.37 -3.39
C THR A 70 -10.96 -5.90 -4.57
N GLY A 71 -10.65 -7.12 -5.04
CA GLY A 71 -11.40 -7.80 -6.10
C GLY A 71 -10.88 -7.53 -7.51
N GLY A 72 -9.57 -7.47 -7.67
CA GLY A 72 -8.93 -7.28 -8.97
C GLY A 72 -7.47 -7.73 -8.96
N THR A 73 -6.69 -7.13 -9.83
CA THR A 73 -5.26 -7.38 -9.99
C THR A 73 -4.48 -6.09 -9.80
N SER A 74 -3.45 -6.11 -8.98
CA SER A 74 -2.49 -5.02 -8.86
C SER A 74 -1.27 -5.31 -9.72
N LYS A 75 -0.72 -4.26 -10.34
CA LYS A 75 0.47 -4.32 -11.19
C LYS A 75 1.58 -3.45 -10.61
N MET A 76 2.79 -3.96 -10.58
CA MET A 76 3.99 -3.18 -10.25
C MET A 76 4.36 -2.27 -11.41
N LEU A 77 4.48 -0.98 -11.11
CA LEU A 77 4.90 0.04 -12.08
C LEU A 77 6.42 0.18 -12.12
N PRO A 78 6.99 0.81 -13.17
CA PRO A 78 8.43 1.05 -13.26
C PRO A 78 9.00 1.88 -12.10
N ASN A 79 8.20 2.71 -11.45
CA ASN A 79 8.58 3.48 -10.26
C ASN A 79 8.42 2.69 -8.93
N HIS A 80 8.20 1.38 -9.01
CA HIS A 80 7.97 0.46 -7.89
C HIS A 80 6.75 0.77 -7.02
N HIS A 81 5.82 1.61 -7.51
CA HIS A 81 4.48 1.71 -6.96
C HIS A 81 3.56 0.69 -7.64
N ILE A 82 2.41 0.43 -7.03
CA ILE A 82 1.42 -0.51 -7.57
C ILE A 82 0.14 0.21 -8.00
N THR A 83 -0.58 -0.40 -8.92
CA THR A 83 -1.93 0.04 -9.26
C THR A 83 -2.92 -0.54 -8.26
N LYS A 84 -3.84 0.29 -7.77
CA LYS A 84 -4.95 -0.13 -6.89
C LYS A 84 -6.22 0.67 -7.19
N PRO A 85 -7.43 0.11 -6.98
CA PRO A 85 -8.62 0.94 -6.89
C PRO A 85 -8.61 1.72 -5.57
N VAL A 86 -9.25 2.87 -5.55
CA VAL A 86 -9.46 3.69 -4.35
C VAL A 86 -10.93 3.61 -3.96
N PHE A 87 -11.19 3.48 -2.67
CA PHE A 87 -12.53 3.42 -2.10
C PHE A 87 -12.72 4.54 -1.07
N ILE A 88 -13.94 5.07 -1.02
CA ILE A 88 -14.39 5.92 0.07
C ILE A 88 -15.39 5.10 0.89
N GLY A 89 -15.16 5.01 2.19
CA GLY A 89 -16.01 4.30 3.14
C GLY A 89 -16.64 5.21 4.16
N GLU A 90 -17.92 5.01 4.41
CA GLU A 90 -18.64 5.60 5.54
C GLU A 90 -18.55 4.67 6.74
N VAL A 91 -18.15 5.21 7.90
CA VAL A 91 -17.99 4.43 9.13
C VAL A 91 -19.38 3.99 9.66
N LYS A 92 -19.50 2.70 9.96
CA LYS A 92 -20.68 2.10 10.57
C LYS A 92 -20.56 2.07 12.09
N GLY A 93 -21.70 1.86 12.77
CA GLY A 93 -21.75 1.74 14.23
C GLY A 93 -20.98 0.53 14.80
N ASP A 94 -20.68 -0.48 13.97
CA ASP A 94 -19.87 -1.64 14.34
C ASP A 94 -18.35 -1.45 14.08
N GLY A 95 -17.94 -0.24 13.65
CA GLY A 95 -16.57 0.09 13.32
C GLY A 95 -16.12 -0.37 11.93
N GLN A 96 -16.99 -1.03 11.17
CA GLN A 96 -16.76 -1.39 9.78
C GLN A 96 -17.17 -0.27 8.82
N PHE A 97 -17.03 -0.48 7.52
CA PHE A 97 -17.30 0.53 6.51
C PHE A 97 -18.35 0.09 5.50
N ASN A 98 -19.24 1.02 5.13
CA ASN A 98 -19.98 0.96 3.90
C ASN A 98 -19.17 1.61 2.79
N VAL A 99 -18.89 0.91 1.70
CA VAL A 99 -18.27 1.52 0.54
C VAL A 99 -19.30 2.37 -0.19
N VAL A 100 -19.14 3.69 -0.14
CA VAL A 100 -20.06 4.65 -0.76
C VAL A 100 -19.58 5.13 -2.10
N TRP A 101 -18.29 4.97 -2.39
CA TRP A 101 -17.69 5.31 -3.68
C TRP A 101 -16.43 4.48 -3.95
N LYS A 102 -16.14 4.24 -5.22
CA LYS A 102 -14.89 3.64 -5.68
C LYS A 102 -14.46 4.24 -7.02
N THR A 103 -13.17 4.23 -7.31
CA THR A 103 -12.68 4.61 -8.64
C THR A 103 -13.24 3.68 -9.72
N PRO A 104 -13.51 4.20 -10.94
CA PRO A 104 -13.98 3.38 -12.08
C PRO A 104 -12.97 2.30 -12.51
N GLY A 105 -11.69 2.51 -12.20
CA GLY A 105 -10.60 1.62 -12.56
C GLY A 105 -9.45 1.70 -11.57
N LEU A 106 -8.32 1.12 -11.99
CA LEU A 106 -7.08 1.15 -11.22
C LEU A 106 -6.45 2.54 -11.28
N VAL A 107 -6.02 3.03 -10.14
CA VAL A 107 -5.23 4.27 -10.03
C VAL A 107 -3.75 3.87 -9.98
N PRO A 108 -2.90 4.44 -10.84
CA PRO A 108 -1.46 4.24 -10.76
C PRO A 108 -0.90 4.91 -9.51
N GLY A 109 0.00 4.21 -8.82
CA GLY A 109 0.76 4.82 -7.73
C GLY A 109 1.82 5.78 -8.29
N ASP A 110 2.01 6.91 -7.60
CA ASP A 110 3.05 7.87 -7.92
C ASP A 110 3.74 8.37 -6.65
N ALA A 111 5.03 8.65 -6.74
CA ALA A 111 5.80 9.23 -5.65
C ALA A 111 5.52 10.74 -5.49
N TRP A 112 5.03 11.38 -6.54
CA TRP A 112 4.84 12.82 -6.62
C TRP A 112 3.39 13.16 -6.89
N SER A 113 2.87 14.16 -6.20
CA SER A 113 1.49 14.61 -6.37
C SER A 113 1.39 15.69 -7.44
N ASN A 114 0.53 15.51 -8.43
CA ASN A 114 0.20 16.54 -9.41
C ASN A 114 -0.49 17.78 -8.80
N TYR A 115 -1.03 17.65 -7.58
CA TYR A 115 -1.65 18.74 -6.83
C TYR A 115 -0.65 19.54 -5.99
N LEU A 116 0.61 19.09 -5.91
CA LEU A 116 1.71 19.73 -5.21
C LEU A 116 2.89 19.83 -6.19
N PRO A 117 2.99 20.92 -6.98
CA PRO A 117 4.00 21.05 -8.04
C PRO A 117 5.44 20.83 -7.55
N ASP A 118 5.71 21.22 -6.30
CA ASP A 118 7.03 21.12 -5.68
C ASP A 118 7.25 19.77 -4.98
N SER A 119 6.32 18.82 -5.08
CA SER A 119 6.41 17.56 -4.32
C SER A 119 7.64 16.75 -4.64
N LYS A 120 8.15 16.83 -5.87
CA LYS A 120 9.40 16.18 -6.32
C LYS A 120 10.66 16.78 -5.70
N ASP A 121 10.59 18.03 -5.25
CA ASP A 121 11.69 18.78 -4.69
C ASP A 121 11.67 18.80 -3.15
N LEU A 122 10.64 18.15 -2.55
CA LEU A 122 10.52 18.03 -1.11
C LEU A 122 11.42 16.91 -0.59
N GLU A 123 12.36 17.28 0.25
CA GLU A 123 13.25 16.35 0.91
C GLU A 123 12.60 15.83 2.20
N ALA A 124 12.55 14.50 2.32
CA ALA A 124 11.97 13.84 3.49
C ALA A 124 13.02 13.51 4.58
N ASP A 125 14.30 13.68 4.27
CA ASP A 125 15.40 13.34 5.18
C ASP A 125 15.72 14.52 6.11
N TRP A 126 15.34 14.36 7.37
CA TRP A 126 15.62 15.31 8.44
C TRP A 126 17.12 15.48 8.73
N VAL A 127 17.93 14.46 8.49
CA VAL A 127 19.39 14.50 8.71
C VAL A 127 20.05 15.41 7.66
N THR A 128 19.67 15.25 6.40
CA THR A 128 20.17 16.09 5.29
C THR A 128 19.77 17.55 5.49
N LEU A 129 18.54 17.79 5.94
CA LEU A 129 18.03 19.13 6.27
C LEU A 129 18.63 19.71 7.55
N LYS A 130 19.43 18.94 8.30
CA LYS A 130 19.97 19.31 9.62
C LYS A 130 18.88 19.82 10.58
N CYS A 131 17.75 19.13 10.60
CA CYS A 131 16.54 19.53 11.26
C CYS A 131 16.12 18.45 12.26
N GLY A 132 16.13 18.71 13.57
CA GLY A 132 15.66 17.77 14.58
C GLY A 132 14.14 17.64 14.60
N ASN A 133 13.42 18.77 14.55
CA ASN A 133 11.96 18.82 14.48
C ASN A 133 11.52 19.91 13.50
N TYR A 134 10.82 19.55 12.45
CA TYR A 134 10.27 20.51 11.50
C TYR A 134 8.84 20.89 11.84
N ASN A 135 8.62 22.17 12.05
CA ASN A 135 7.29 22.72 12.25
C ASN A 135 6.70 23.18 10.90
N LYS A 136 5.71 22.46 10.42
CA LYS A 136 5.07 22.71 9.11
C LYS A 136 4.38 24.08 9.02
N LEU A 137 3.87 24.62 10.13
CA LEU A 137 3.17 25.92 10.15
C LEU A 137 4.15 27.09 10.06
N THR A 138 5.25 27.03 10.80
CA THR A 138 6.27 28.08 10.81
C THR A 138 7.34 27.91 9.76
N LYS A 139 7.37 26.73 9.07
CA LYS A 139 8.41 26.32 8.12
C LYS A 139 9.83 26.42 8.70
N LYS A 140 9.98 26.18 9.99
CA LYS A 140 11.26 26.25 10.69
C LYS A 140 11.60 24.91 11.31
N CYS A 141 12.90 24.60 11.33
CA CYS A 141 13.44 23.52 12.14
C CYS A 141 13.50 23.96 13.60
N GLY A 142 12.92 23.16 14.49
CA GLY A 142 13.15 23.30 15.94
C GLY A 142 14.58 22.87 16.26
N GLY A 143 15.24 23.60 17.18
CA GLY A 143 16.58 23.23 17.59
C GLY A 143 16.65 21.80 18.13
N SER A 144 17.77 21.15 17.91
CA SER A 144 18.11 19.90 18.59
C SER A 144 18.09 20.14 20.10
N SER A 145 17.20 19.45 20.79
CA SER A 145 17.31 19.26 22.24
C SER A 145 18.52 18.40 22.54
#